data_8a20f60fc028969c3d0643fd3412e1c6
#
_entry.id   8a20f60fc028969c3d0643fd3412e1c6
#
_cell.length_a   1.000
_cell.length_b   1.000
_cell.length_c   1.000
_cell.angle_alpha   90.00
_cell.angle_beta   90.00
_cell.angle_gamma   90.00
#
_symmetry.space_group_name_H-M   'P 1'
#
loop_
_entity.id
_entity.type
_entity.pdbx_description
1 polymer ?
#
loop_
_entity_poly.entity_id
_entity_poly.type
_entity_poly.pdbx_seq_one_letter_code
_entity_poly.pdbx_strand_id
1 'polypeptide(L)'
;LPIRSLLVLLVGLCTLPASARDYRFSDAHLHYVDFFQESEGMTPLLEAMAAGGIDHVMISGIPVAKKWHEDEPKRPRYYAGDDAGAYWYSATDVLVAAAVKRLPAEQRQRFHPFLSGFNPADKNSDAHVRRMLELDPGLWQGIGEVFTRHDDLTALIYGDTPRANNEALARIYHLAAEYDLPVMLHSNITSKRERNPLYLEEVEEPLRNHPHVRFIWAHAGTSKEIHRHQKKLDFLLPTLERMLGEYPNLYIDLSWTVLRPYLLDAQGRPDEAWLQLVRSYPARFMLGSDVVGRFDGLGGYLADFQPFLDALPEDVARRVARDNFLAVLPRKRQAELSD
;
A
#
# COMPACT_ATOMS: atom_id res chain seq x y z
N LEU A 1 -19.09 -22.87 -71.14
CA LEU A 1 -19.17 -21.91 -70.05
C LEU A 1 -17.97 -22.09 -69.11
N PRO A 2 -17.07 -21.11 -68.93
CA PRO A 2 -15.93 -21.26 -68.02
C PRO A 2 -16.31 -20.87 -66.61
N ILE A 3 -15.95 -21.68 -65.62
CA ILE A 3 -16.07 -21.46 -64.21
C ILE A 3 -14.95 -20.50 -63.78
N ARG A 4 -15.30 -19.33 -63.33
CA ARG A 4 -14.36 -18.37 -62.71
C ARG A 4 -14.17 -18.75 -61.23
N SER A 5 -12.97 -19.24 -60.91
CA SER A 5 -12.55 -19.45 -59.51
C SER A 5 -12.28 -18.10 -58.86
N LEU A 6 -13.04 -17.81 -57.82
CA LEU A 6 -12.84 -16.63 -56.97
C LEU A 6 -11.79 -16.99 -55.90
N LEU A 7 -10.60 -16.41 -56.00
CA LEU A 7 -9.53 -16.55 -55.01
C LEU A 7 -9.82 -15.57 -53.88
N VAL A 8 -10.26 -16.03 -52.70
CA VAL A 8 -10.42 -15.23 -51.52
C VAL A 8 -9.06 -15.16 -50.82
N LEU A 9 -8.43 -13.98 -50.85
CA LEU A 9 -7.20 -13.70 -50.11
C LEU A 9 -7.58 -13.45 -48.65
N LEU A 10 -7.34 -14.42 -47.78
CA LEU A 10 -7.38 -14.23 -46.34
C LEU A 10 -6.11 -13.47 -45.92
N VAL A 11 -6.24 -12.16 -45.67
CA VAL A 11 -5.21 -11.37 -45.01
C VAL A 11 -5.28 -11.70 -43.53
N GLY A 12 -4.42 -12.62 -43.07
CA GLY A 12 -4.21 -12.87 -41.65
C GLY A 12 -3.56 -11.62 -41.02
N LEU A 13 -4.30 -10.90 -40.23
CA LEU A 13 -3.70 -9.92 -39.28
C LEU A 13 -2.84 -10.72 -38.29
N CYS A 14 -1.54 -10.79 -38.53
CA CYS A 14 -0.58 -11.14 -37.51
C CYS A 14 -0.56 -9.99 -36.49
N THR A 15 -1.29 -10.13 -35.38
CA THR A 15 -1.05 -9.30 -34.19
C THR A 15 0.32 -9.72 -33.68
N LEU A 16 1.32 -8.90 -33.93
CA LEU A 16 2.61 -9.00 -33.22
C LEU A 16 2.31 -8.93 -31.73
N PRO A 17 2.88 -9.80 -30.88
CA PRO A 17 2.75 -9.64 -29.45
C PRO A 17 3.28 -8.25 -29.10
N ALA A 18 2.49 -7.44 -28.41
CA ALA A 18 2.96 -6.17 -27.87
C ALA A 18 4.20 -6.49 -27.01
N SER A 19 5.33 -5.87 -27.35
CA SER A 19 6.53 -6.00 -26.53
C SER A 19 6.17 -5.54 -25.12
N ALA A 20 6.44 -6.38 -24.12
CA ALA A 20 6.26 -6.02 -22.72
C ALA A 20 7.03 -4.72 -22.46
N ARG A 21 6.36 -3.72 -21.86
CA ARG A 21 6.99 -2.44 -21.53
C ARG A 21 7.96 -2.64 -20.37
N ASP A 22 9.06 -1.92 -20.39
CA ASP A 22 10.00 -1.90 -19.28
C ASP A 22 9.57 -0.80 -18.28
N TYR A 23 9.08 -1.22 -17.13
CA TYR A 23 8.60 -0.30 -16.09
C TYR A 23 9.67 -0.04 -15.04
N ARG A 24 9.77 1.22 -14.64
CA ARG A 24 10.43 1.60 -13.39
C ARG A 24 9.32 1.77 -12.33
N PHE A 25 9.57 1.27 -11.12
CA PHE A 25 8.58 1.23 -10.06
C PHE A 25 8.92 2.15 -8.90
N SER A 26 7.86 2.65 -8.25
CA SER A 26 7.90 3.05 -6.84
C SER A 26 7.08 2.05 -6.05
N ASP A 27 7.65 1.47 -5.02
CA ASP A 27 6.93 0.65 -4.06
C ASP A 27 6.32 1.55 -2.99
N ALA A 28 5.03 1.78 -3.07
CA ALA A 28 4.31 2.67 -2.16
C ALA A 28 3.94 2.00 -0.83
N HIS A 29 4.29 0.73 -0.62
CA HIS A 29 3.92 -0.01 0.58
C HIS A 29 4.92 -1.13 0.88
N LEU A 30 5.85 -0.88 1.80
CA LEU A 30 6.83 -1.87 2.24
C LEU A 30 7.15 -1.70 3.73
N HIS A 31 7.17 -2.81 4.45
CA HIS A 31 7.60 -2.87 5.84
C HIS A 31 9.04 -3.37 5.97
N TYR A 32 9.88 -2.57 6.60
CA TYR A 32 11.30 -2.88 6.78
C TYR A 32 11.55 -4.05 7.75
N VAL A 33 10.67 -4.21 8.72
CA VAL A 33 10.73 -5.27 9.73
C VAL A 33 9.51 -6.18 9.64
N ASP A 34 9.64 -7.41 10.10
CA ASP A 34 8.54 -8.35 10.24
C ASP A 34 7.79 -8.15 11.58
N PHE A 35 6.80 -9.01 11.86
CA PHE A 35 6.02 -8.98 13.10
C PHE A 35 6.81 -9.33 14.36
N PHE A 36 8.06 -9.77 14.23
CA PHE A 36 9.00 -9.96 15.33
C PHE A 36 10.04 -8.84 15.40
N GLN A 37 9.83 -7.76 14.63
CA GLN A 37 10.72 -6.60 14.53
C GLN A 37 12.12 -6.96 14.01
N GLU A 38 12.19 -7.98 13.14
CA GLU A 38 13.40 -8.44 12.47
C GLU A 38 13.39 -8.06 10.99
N SER A 39 14.55 -7.87 10.39
CA SER A 39 14.76 -7.51 9.00
C SER A 39 15.96 -8.24 8.42
N GLU A 40 15.92 -8.55 7.13
CA GLU A 40 17.09 -8.97 6.37
C GLU A 40 18.14 -7.85 6.21
N GLY A 41 17.72 -6.60 6.43
CA GLY A 41 18.59 -5.43 6.39
C GLY A 41 18.57 -4.68 5.07
N MET A 42 19.27 -3.54 5.04
CA MET A 42 19.26 -2.64 3.89
C MET A 42 19.99 -3.18 2.66
N THR A 43 21.00 -4.03 2.82
CA THR A 43 21.74 -4.59 1.68
C THR A 43 20.86 -5.51 0.83
N PRO A 44 20.20 -6.54 1.37
CA PRO A 44 19.23 -7.33 0.60
C PRO A 44 18.08 -6.49 -0.01
N LEU A 45 17.59 -5.48 0.71
CA LEU A 45 16.56 -4.58 0.18
C LEU A 45 17.05 -3.80 -1.06
N LEU A 46 18.25 -3.22 -1.01
CA LEU A 46 18.83 -2.51 -2.14
C LEU A 46 19.09 -3.42 -3.34
N GLU A 47 19.55 -4.64 -3.09
CA GLU A 47 19.74 -5.67 -4.14
C GLU A 47 18.42 -6.06 -4.79
N ALA A 48 17.38 -6.30 -3.99
CA ALA A 48 16.03 -6.60 -4.48
C ALA A 48 15.41 -5.44 -5.27
N MET A 49 15.59 -4.19 -4.80
CA MET A 49 15.18 -3.00 -5.54
C MET A 49 15.87 -2.89 -6.90
N ALA A 50 17.18 -3.13 -6.94
CA ALA A 50 17.95 -3.07 -8.19
C ALA A 50 17.48 -4.15 -9.18
N ALA A 51 17.30 -5.38 -8.70
CA ALA A 51 16.81 -6.51 -9.52
C ALA A 51 15.37 -6.30 -10.03
N GLY A 52 14.51 -5.65 -9.23
CA GLY A 52 13.10 -5.40 -9.56
C GLY A 52 12.83 -4.10 -10.30
N GLY A 53 13.85 -3.31 -10.66
CA GLY A 53 13.64 -2.00 -11.32
C GLY A 53 12.93 -0.97 -10.43
N ILE A 54 13.11 -1.06 -9.11
CA ILE A 54 12.44 -0.21 -8.12
C ILE A 54 13.32 1.00 -7.80
N ASP A 55 12.84 2.19 -8.13
CA ASP A 55 13.59 3.44 -7.91
C ASP A 55 13.37 4.00 -6.51
N HIS A 56 12.14 3.95 -6.02
CA HIS A 56 11.72 4.56 -4.77
C HIS A 56 10.90 3.58 -3.93
N VAL A 57 11.01 3.68 -2.61
CA VAL A 57 10.27 2.82 -1.67
C VAL A 57 9.72 3.66 -0.52
N MET A 58 8.42 3.59 -0.28
CA MET A 58 7.87 3.89 1.04
C MET A 58 8.36 2.81 2.00
N ILE A 59 8.97 3.21 3.09
CA ILE A 59 9.50 2.29 4.08
C ILE A 59 8.96 2.62 5.46
N SER A 60 8.29 1.68 6.09
CA SER A 60 7.75 1.81 7.44
C SER A 60 8.19 0.65 8.34
N GLY A 61 7.97 0.79 9.62
CA GLY A 61 7.99 -0.34 10.55
C GLY A 61 6.66 -1.09 10.55
N ILE A 62 6.55 -2.09 11.41
CA ILE A 62 5.29 -2.73 11.77
C ILE A 62 4.90 -2.22 13.17
N PRO A 63 3.74 -1.53 13.31
CA PRO A 63 3.36 -0.92 14.60
C PRO A 63 2.99 -1.92 15.69
N VAL A 64 2.92 -3.21 15.35
CA VAL A 64 2.62 -4.29 16.29
C VAL A 64 3.70 -5.36 16.28
N ALA A 65 3.95 -5.93 17.45
CA ALA A 65 4.80 -7.12 17.57
C ALA A 65 3.95 -8.32 17.98
N LYS A 66 4.26 -9.47 17.41
CA LYS A 66 3.66 -10.76 17.80
C LYS A 66 4.24 -11.21 19.13
N LYS A 67 3.38 -11.70 20.00
CA LYS A 67 3.79 -12.38 21.20
C LYS A 67 4.13 -13.84 20.85
N TRP A 68 5.39 -14.21 21.01
CA TRP A 68 5.78 -15.61 20.98
C TRP A 68 5.96 -16.11 22.41
N HIS A 69 5.33 -17.22 22.73
CA HIS A 69 5.42 -17.83 24.03
C HIS A 69 6.51 -18.89 24.01
N GLU A 70 7.37 -18.91 25.02
CA GLU A 70 8.49 -19.87 25.12
C GLU A 70 8.03 -21.34 25.24
N ASP A 71 6.79 -21.57 25.68
CA ASP A 71 6.16 -22.89 25.73
C ASP A 71 5.73 -23.38 24.33
N GLU A 72 5.73 -22.55 23.33
CA GLU A 72 5.45 -22.94 21.96
C GLU A 72 6.68 -23.66 21.37
N PRO A 73 6.52 -24.87 20.85
CA PRO A 73 7.65 -25.70 20.40
C PRO A 73 8.36 -25.14 19.17
N LYS A 74 7.70 -24.18 18.49
CA LYS A 74 8.20 -23.54 17.29
C LYS A 74 7.87 -22.07 17.33
N ARG A 75 8.88 -21.21 17.15
CA ARG A 75 8.67 -19.80 16.91
C ARG A 75 7.81 -19.61 15.66
N PRO A 76 6.70 -18.86 15.70
CA PRO A 76 5.92 -18.55 14.50
C PRO A 76 6.80 -17.83 13.48
N ARG A 77 6.70 -18.22 12.22
CA ARG A 77 7.43 -17.55 11.13
C ARG A 77 6.74 -16.27 10.70
N TYR A 78 5.42 -16.30 10.77
CA TYR A 78 4.55 -15.25 10.32
C TYR A 78 3.26 -15.32 11.12
N TYR A 79 2.57 -14.20 11.30
CA TYR A 79 1.35 -14.17 12.09
C TYR A 79 0.18 -14.92 11.43
N ALA A 80 0.16 -15.04 10.09
CA ALA A 80 -0.93 -15.70 9.37
C ALA A 80 -1.03 -17.18 9.73
N GLY A 81 -2.16 -17.58 10.33
CA GLY A 81 -2.40 -18.94 10.81
C GLY A 81 -1.88 -19.22 12.21
N ASP A 82 -1.48 -18.19 12.93
CA ASP A 82 -1.06 -18.23 14.31
C ASP A 82 -1.87 -17.20 15.11
N ASP A 83 -2.68 -17.67 16.05
CA ASP A 83 -3.56 -16.84 16.89
C ASP A 83 -2.83 -16.20 18.09
N ALA A 84 -1.49 -16.16 18.08
CA ALA A 84 -0.72 -15.54 19.14
C ALA A 84 -1.08 -14.05 19.28
N GLY A 85 -1.23 -13.61 20.52
CA GLY A 85 -1.54 -12.20 20.82
C GLY A 85 -0.49 -11.25 20.24
N ALA A 86 -0.94 -10.06 19.91
CA ALA A 86 -0.09 -8.96 19.45
C ALA A 86 -0.14 -7.79 20.42
N TYR A 87 0.84 -6.90 20.35
CA TYR A 87 0.91 -5.69 21.15
C TYR A 87 1.55 -4.54 20.37
N TRP A 88 1.21 -3.30 20.73
CA TRP A 88 1.77 -2.11 20.09
C TRP A 88 3.26 -1.96 20.38
N TYR A 89 4.04 -1.61 19.36
CA TYR A 89 5.49 -1.53 19.44
C TYR A 89 6.03 -0.26 18.77
N SER A 90 6.25 0.77 19.57
CA SER A 90 6.67 2.09 19.06
C SER A 90 8.12 2.14 18.60
N ALA A 91 9.01 1.27 19.12
CA ALA A 91 10.42 1.27 18.75
C ALA A 91 10.67 0.86 17.28
N THR A 92 9.65 0.38 16.58
CA THR A 92 9.74 0.04 15.14
C THR A 92 10.24 1.22 14.31
N ASP A 93 9.80 2.44 14.62
CA ASP A 93 10.24 3.66 13.91
C ASP A 93 11.73 3.95 14.13
N VAL A 94 12.25 3.65 15.33
CA VAL A 94 13.69 3.79 15.62
C VAL A 94 14.51 2.85 14.76
N LEU A 95 14.03 1.62 14.52
CA LEU A 95 14.69 0.65 13.63
C LEU A 95 14.75 1.16 12.20
N VAL A 96 13.63 1.68 11.67
CA VAL A 96 13.55 2.28 10.33
C VAL A 96 14.47 3.50 10.23
N ALA A 97 14.36 4.44 11.16
CA ALA A 97 15.20 5.64 11.18
C ALA A 97 16.68 5.30 11.21
N ALA A 98 17.10 4.37 12.08
CA ALA A 98 18.49 3.94 12.18
C ALA A 98 18.99 3.28 10.90
N ALA A 99 18.18 2.46 10.24
CA ALA A 99 18.54 1.82 8.99
C ALA A 99 18.72 2.83 7.85
N VAL A 100 17.75 3.72 7.66
CA VAL A 100 17.77 4.72 6.58
C VAL A 100 18.90 5.76 6.80
N LYS A 101 19.12 6.22 8.03
CA LYS A 101 20.16 7.22 8.36
C LYS A 101 21.57 6.72 8.12
N ARG A 102 21.81 5.40 8.17
CA ARG A 102 23.12 4.79 7.90
C ARG A 102 23.48 4.74 6.40
N LEU A 103 22.50 4.91 5.54
CA LEU A 103 22.75 4.89 4.08
C LEU A 103 23.51 6.13 3.61
N PRO A 104 24.37 6.00 2.58
CA PRO A 104 24.89 7.13 1.83
C PRO A 104 23.75 8.02 1.30
N ALA A 105 24.01 9.31 1.14
CA ALA A 105 22.97 10.28 0.73
C ALA A 105 22.27 9.89 -0.58
N GLU A 106 23.02 9.42 -1.58
CA GLU A 106 22.50 8.97 -2.87
C GLU A 106 21.51 7.80 -2.73
N GLN A 107 21.81 6.83 -1.88
CA GLN A 107 20.91 5.71 -1.64
C GLN A 107 19.72 6.14 -0.78
N ARG A 108 19.97 6.99 0.23
CA ARG A 108 18.93 7.45 1.17
C ARG A 108 17.78 8.17 0.48
N GLN A 109 18.05 8.96 -0.56
CA GLN A 109 17.02 9.68 -1.31
C GLN A 109 15.99 8.77 -2.04
N ARG A 110 16.28 7.47 -2.16
CA ARG A 110 15.35 6.49 -2.72
C ARG A 110 14.33 5.98 -1.70
N PHE A 111 14.54 6.25 -0.40
CA PHE A 111 13.68 5.82 0.67
C PHE A 111 12.82 6.96 1.21
N HIS A 112 11.56 6.65 1.46
CA HIS A 112 10.56 7.59 1.95
C HIS A 112 9.98 7.03 3.26
N PRO A 113 10.63 7.30 4.42
CA PRO A 113 10.20 6.76 5.70
C PRO A 113 8.84 7.29 6.13
N PHE A 114 7.93 6.37 6.49
CA PHE A 114 6.63 6.67 7.10
C PHE A 114 6.65 6.23 8.56
N LEU A 115 6.10 7.06 9.42
CA LEU A 115 6.06 6.86 10.86
C LEU A 115 4.81 6.06 11.23
N SER A 116 4.98 4.85 11.77
CA SER A 116 3.89 3.93 12.07
C SER A 116 3.81 3.51 13.55
N GLY A 117 4.89 3.69 14.31
CA GLY A 117 5.11 3.11 15.63
C GLY A 117 4.29 3.72 16.76
N PHE A 118 2.97 3.76 16.65
CA PHE A 118 2.09 4.24 17.71
C PHE A 118 0.79 3.45 17.79
N ASN A 119 0.12 3.51 18.94
CA ASN A 119 -1.22 2.96 19.12
C ASN A 119 -2.27 3.95 18.58
N PRO A 120 -3.03 3.62 17.52
CA PRO A 120 -4.04 4.52 16.97
C PRO A 120 -5.24 4.81 17.89
N ALA A 121 -5.41 4.05 18.97
CA ALA A 121 -6.44 4.29 19.98
C ALA A 121 -5.96 5.12 21.17
N ASP A 122 -4.65 5.38 21.30
CA ASP A 122 -4.09 6.20 22.39
C ASP A 122 -4.23 7.69 22.08
N LYS A 123 -4.99 8.41 22.90
CA LYS A 123 -5.23 9.86 22.77
C LYS A 123 -3.97 10.72 22.90
N ASN A 124 -2.86 10.15 23.36
CA ASN A 124 -1.56 10.84 23.47
C ASN A 124 -0.58 10.48 22.34
N SER A 125 -1.01 9.69 21.36
CA SER A 125 -0.17 9.29 20.22
C SER A 125 0.34 10.50 19.42
N ASP A 126 -0.43 11.59 19.36
CA ASP A 126 -0.01 12.83 18.71
C ASP A 126 1.26 13.43 19.32
N ALA A 127 1.39 13.39 20.66
CA ALA A 127 2.59 13.85 21.34
C ALA A 127 3.81 12.97 21.03
N HIS A 128 3.63 11.64 20.88
CA HIS A 128 4.68 10.74 20.46
C HIS A 128 5.11 11.01 19.00
N VAL A 129 4.14 11.08 18.08
CA VAL A 129 4.40 11.36 16.68
C VAL A 129 5.12 12.70 16.49
N ARG A 130 4.68 13.76 17.16
CA ARG A 130 5.35 15.08 17.15
C ARG A 130 6.81 14.97 17.59
N ARG A 131 7.10 14.24 18.68
CA ARG A 131 8.48 14.04 19.13
C ARG A 131 9.35 13.32 18.10
N MET A 132 8.81 12.31 17.43
CA MET A 132 9.54 11.61 16.38
C MET A 132 9.84 12.52 15.17
N LEU A 133 8.91 13.39 14.80
CA LEU A 133 9.09 14.40 13.74
C LEU A 133 10.15 15.44 14.12
N GLU A 134 10.16 15.87 15.40
CA GLU A 134 11.12 16.84 15.93
C GLU A 134 12.53 16.26 16.17
N LEU A 135 12.64 14.97 16.51
CA LEU A 135 13.92 14.27 16.69
C LEU A 135 14.70 14.14 15.41
N ASP A 136 14.02 13.87 14.30
CA ASP A 136 14.63 13.67 12.99
C ASP A 136 13.94 14.54 11.93
N PRO A 137 14.15 15.87 11.96
CA PRO A 137 13.52 16.81 11.04
C PRO A 137 13.82 16.48 9.58
N GLY A 138 12.75 16.31 8.78
CA GLY A 138 12.87 16.00 7.35
C GLY A 138 13.14 14.52 7.01
N LEU A 139 13.31 13.65 7.99
CA LEU A 139 13.43 12.22 7.76
C LEU A 139 12.08 11.62 7.34
N TRP A 140 11.04 11.90 8.14
CA TRP A 140 9.72 11.33 7.97
C TRP A 140 8.95 12.03 6.85
N GLN A 141 8.44 11.25 5.91
CA GLN A 141 7.78 11.74 4.70
C GLN A 141 6.31 11.33 4.61
N GLY A 142 5.80 10.68 5.66
CA GLY A 142 4.42 10.29 5.82
C GLY A 142 4.17 9.66 7.18
N ILE A 143 2.90 9.36 7.45
CA ILE A 143 2.46 8.64 8.64
C ILE A 143 1.76 7.36 8.18
N GLY A 144 2.16 6.22 8.70
CA GLY A 144 1.59 4.92 8.37
C GLY A 144 2.63 3.84 8.06
N GLU A 145 2.20 2.63 7.84
CA GLU A 145 0.80 2.22 7.77
C GLU A 145 0.15 2.28 9.16
N VAL A 146 -0.97 3.00 9.26
CA VAL A 146 -1.74 3.09 10.50
C VAL A 146 -2.73 1.92 10.53
N PHE A 147 -2.55 0.99 11.46
CA PHE A 147 -3.43 -0.16 11.60
C PHE A 147 -4.72 0.21 12.34
N THR A 148 -5.84 0.19 11.63
CA THR A 148 -7.17 0.36 12.22
C THR A 148 -7.94 -0.95 12.15
N ARG A 149 -9.00 -1.08 11.38
CA ARG A 149 -9.76 -2.33 11.22
C ARG A 149 -8.91 -3.37 10.49
N HIS A 150 -8.37 -4.33 11.23
CA HIS A 150 -7.57 -5.43 10.69
C HIS A 150 -7.93 -6.73 11.41
N ASP A 151 -8.54 -7.68 10.71
CA ASP A 151 -9.18 -8.86 11.30
C ASP A 151 -8.21 -9.80 12.03
N ASP A 152 -6.95 -9.84 11.64
CA ASP A 152 -5.94 -10.79 12.13
C ASP A 152 -4.74 -10.13 12.82
N LEU A 153 -4.79 -8.82 13.02
CA LEU A 153 -3.80 -8.07 13.82
C LEU A 153 -4.46 -7.28 14.94
N THR A 154 -5.17 -6.19 14.61
CA THR A 154 -5.77 -5.34 15.66
C THR A 154 -6.84 -6.08 16.45
N ALA A 155 -7.51 -7.07 15.87
CA ALA A 155 -8.43 -7.94 16.57
C ALA A 155 -7.76 -8.87 17.60
N LEU A 156 -6.46 -9.07 17.52
CA LEU A 156 -5.67 -9.91 18.45
C LEU A 156 -4.95 -9.08 19.52
N ILE A 157 -5.03 -7.75 19.46
CA ILE A 157 -4.44 -6.85 20.44
C ILE A 157 -5.43 -6.66 21.58
N TYR A 158 -4.94 -6.70 22.82
CA TYR A 158 -5.77 -6.37 23.96
C TYR A 158 -6.16 -4.90 23.98
N GLY A 159 -7.42 -4.62 24.21
CA GLY A 159 -8.00 -3.28 24.25
C GLY A 159 -8.97 -3.03 23.08
N ASP A 160 -9.25 -1.76 22.82
CA ASP A 160 -10.18 -1.36 21.77
C ASP A 160 -9.57 -1.56 20.37
N THR A 161 -10.37 -2.05 19.44
CA THR A 161 -10.00 -2.07 18.02
C THR A 161 -9.98 -0.64 17.47
N PRO A 162 -8.85 -0.15 16.97
CA PRO A 162 -8.77 1.19 16.41
C PRO A 162 -9.70 1.36 15.19
N ARG A 163 -10.24 2.56 15.04
CA ARG A 163 -11.05 2.98 13.89
C ARG A 163 -10.42 4.20 13.26
N ALA A 164 -10.53 4.33 11.94
CA ALA A 164 -9.94 5.46 11.24
C ALA A 164 -10.50 6.82 11.67
N ASN A 165 -11.73 6.86 12.20
CA ASN A 165 -12.38 8.06 12.76
C ASN A 165 -12.24 8.23 14.28
N ASN A 166 -11.28 7.55 14.93
CA ASN A 166 -11.02 7.74 16.35
C ASN A 166 -10.56 9.17 16.65
N GLU A 167 -10.94 9.71 17.82
CA GLU A 167 -10.47 11.01 18.30
C GLU A 167 -8.94 11.11 18.36
N ALA A 168 -8.27 10.02 18.73
CA ALA A 168 -6.81 9.95 18.72
C ALA A 168 -6.23 10.20 17.33
N LEU A 169 -6.81 9.56 16.30
CA LEU A 169 -6.37 9.73 14.92
C LEU A 169 -6.72 11.10 14.34
N ALA A 170 -7.80 11.74 14.76
CA ALA A 170 -8.10 13.11 14.36
C ALA A 170 -6.94 14.07 14.71
N ARG A 171 -6.29 13.88 15.86
CA ARG A 171 -5.09 14.66 16.27
C ARG A 171 -3.88 14.33 15.37
N ILE A 172 -3.71 13.07 15.00
CA ILE A 172 -2.66 12.64 14.05
C ILE A 172 -2.90 13.27 12.66
N TYR A 173 -4.15 13.35 12.19
CA TYR A 173 -4.50 13.99 10.92
C TYR A 173 -4.23 15.50 10.94
N HIS A 174 -4.44 16.17 12.09
CA HIS A 174 -4.03 17.56 12.25
C HIS A 174 -2.50 17.72 12.13
N LEU A 175 -1.72 16.83 12.77
CA LEU A 175 -0.26 16.83 12.62
C LEU A 175 0.16 16.57 11.16
N ALA A 176 -0.48 15.62 10.50
CA ALA A 176 -0.21 15.33 9.10
C ALA A 176 -0.41 16.56 8.21
N ALA A 177 -1.49 17.33 8.44
CA ALA A 177 -1.74 18.59 7.75
C ALA A 177 -0.69 19.67 8.10
N GLU A 178 -0.29 19.79 9.37
CA GLU A 178 0.72 20.75 9.85
C GLU A 178 2.08 20.53 9.20
N TYR A 179 2.49 19.26 9.07
CA TYR A 179 3.79 18.87 8.51
C TYR A 179 3.75 18.51 7.02
N ASP A 180 2.62 18.71 6.32
CA ASP A 180 2.40 18.34 4.91
C ASP A 180 2.67 16.85 4.62
N LEU A 181 2.28 15.96 5.52
CA LEU A 181 2.51 14.52 5.41
C LEU A 181 1.27 13.80 4.86
N PRO A 182 1.42 12.84 3.93
CA PRO A 182 0.37 11.89 3.62
C PRO A 182 0.16 10.91 4.77
N VAL A 183 -1.03 10.32 4.85
CA VAL A 183 -1.38 9.28 5.83
C VAL A 183 -1.80 8.02 5.10
N MET A 184 -1.11 6.91 5.33
CA MET A 184 -1.51 5.60 4.85
C MET A 184 -2.33 4.90 5.94
N LEU A 185 -3.54 4.47 5.58
CA LEU A 185 -4.48 3.80 6.48
C LEU A 185 -4.73 2.35 6.03
N HIS A 186 -4.48 1.40 6.91
CA HIS A 186 -5.10 0.09 6.83
C HIS A 186 -6.44 0.14 7.55
N SER A 187 -7.51 0.08 6.80
CA SER A 187 -8.86 0.02 7.35
C SER A 187 -9.72 -0.85 6.45
N ASN A 188 -10.05 -2.04 6.92
CA ASN A 188 -10.94 -2.94 6.19
C ASN A 188 -12.28 -2.26 5.93
N ILE A 189 -12.77 -2.32 4.68
CA ILE A 189 -14.07 -1.77 4.30
C ILE A 189 -15.24 -2.53 4.95
N THR A 190 -15.01 -3.81 5.29
CA THR A 190 -15.99 -4.69 5.91
C THR A 190 -15.30 -5.76 6.77
N SER A 191 -16.08 -6.55 7.49
CA SER A 191 -15.60 -7.73 8.19
C SER A 191 -15.52 -8.96 7.26
N LYS A 192 -14.85 -10.01 7.72
CA LYS A 192 -14.81 -11.29 7.00
C LYS A 192 -16.18 -12.00 6.86
N ARG A 193 -17.24 -11.49 7.46
CA ARG A 193 -18.57 -12.12 7.49
C ARG A 193 -19.66 -11.33 6.79
N GLU A 194 -19.51 -9.98 6.73
CA GLU A 194 -20.54 -9.07 6.22
C GLU A 194 -20.30 -8.75 4.74
N ARG A 195 -21.35 -8.84 3.94
CA ARG A 195 -21.32 -8.57 2.49
C ARG A 195 -21.79 -7.17 2.12
N ASN A 196 -21.52 -6.20 2.99
CA ASN A 196 -21.79 -4.79 2.78
C ASN A 196 -20.59 -3.97 3.28
N PRO A 197 -20.46 -2.69 2.93
CA PRO A 197 -19.34 -1.84 3.36
C PRO A 197 -19.52 -1.37 4.83
N LEU A 198 -19.50 -2.32 5.76
CA LEU A 198 -19.82 -2.14 7.19
C LEU A 198 -19.03 -1.01 7.87
N TYR A 199 -17.75 -0.83 7.50
CA TYR A 199 -16.85 0.13 8.16
C TYR A 199 -16.56 1.37 7.30
N LEU A 200 -17.30 1.55 6.21
CA LEU A 200 -17.02 2.60 5.24
C LEU A 200 -17.02 4.00 5.84
N GLU A 201 -18.02 4.31 6.70
CA GLU A 201 -18.14 5.62 7.34
C GLU A 201 -16.92 5.95 8.22
N GLU A 202 -16.27 4.94 8.79
CA GLU A 202 -15.05 5.15 9.58
C GLU A 202 -13.89 5.73 8.74
N VAL A 203 -13.88 5.46 7.43
CA VAL A 203 -12.90 5.98 6.47
C VAL A 203 -13.38 7.30 5.85
N GLU A 204 -14.67 7.43 5.54
CA GLU A 204 -15.21 8.64 4.90
C GLU A 204 -15.20 9.86 5.83
N GLU A 205 -15.46 9.67 7.10
CA GLU A 205 -15.45 10.76 8.08
C GLU A 205 -14.09 11.50 8.14
N PRO A 206 -12.93 10.83 8.26
CA PRO A 206 -11.63 11.49 8.13
C PRO A 206 -11.40 12.22 6.82
N LEU A 207 -11.82 11.63 5.69
CA LEU A 207 -11.69 12.25 4.37
C LEU A 207 -12.43 13.59 4.29
N ARG A 208 -13.64 13.64 4.84
CA ARG A 208 -14.48 14.86 4.91
C ARG A 208 -13.90 15.91 5.86
N ASN A 209 -13.48 15.46 7.05
CA ASN A 209 -13.08 16.36 8.13
C ASN A 209 -11.65 16.90 7.97
N HIS A 210 -10.80 16.22 7.18
CA HIS A 210 -9.40 16.58 6.95
C HIS A 210 -9.06 16.69 5.45
N PRO A 211 -9.72 17.62 4.70
CA PRO A 211 -9.58 17.70 3.24
C PRO A 211 -8.18 18.10 2.77
N HIS A 212 -7.33 18.61 3.66
CA HIS A 212 -5.95 18.99 3.37
C HIS A 212 -4.94 17.84 3.59
N VAL A 213 -5.37 16.71 4.15
CA VAL A 213 -4.56 15.51 4.33
C VAL A 213 -4.72 14.60 3.13
N ARG A 214 -3.62 14.13 2.55
CA ARG A 214 -3.62 13.09 1.52
C ARG A 214 -3.70 11.72 2.20
N PHE A 215 -4.83 11.02 2.01
CA PHE A 215 -5.03 9.68 2.55
C PHE A 215 -4.75 8.63 1.50
N ILE A 216 -3.89 7.69 1.82
CA ILE A 216 -3.61 6.50 1.02
C ILE A 216 -4.33 5.33 1.69
N TRP A 217 -5.36 4.79 1.04
CA TRP A 217 -6.09 3.65 1.59
C TRP A 217 -5.41 2.35 1.16
N ALA A 218 -4.76 1.69 2.12
CA ALA A 218 -4.03 0.46 1.89
C ALA A 218 -4.96 -0.64 1.38
N HIS A 219 -4.50 -1.39 0.38
CA HIS A 219 -5.18 -2.56 -0.21
C HIS A 219 -6.61 -2.27 -0.68
N ALA A 220 -6.93 -1.02 -1.03
CA ALA A 220 -8.31 -0.61 -1.37
C ALA A 220 -9.34 -1.00 -0.29
N GLY A 221 -8.94 -1.05 0.97
CA GLY A 221 -9.78 -1.46 2.09
C GLY A 221 -10.08 -2.96 2.17
N THR A 222 -9.29 -3.80 1.51
CA THR A 222 -9.43 -5.26 1.58
C THR A 222 -8.36 -5.90 2.47
N SER A 223 -8.49 -7.20 2.73
CA SER A 223 -7.49 -7.98 3.47
C SER A 223 -7.52 -9.45 3.06
N LYS A 224 -6.48 -10.19 3.44
CA LYS A 224 -6.38 -11.62 3.19
C LYS A 224 -7.52 -12.40 3.86
N GLU A 225 -7.94 -12.01 5.05
CA GLU A 225 -9.04 -12.66 5.77
C GLU A 225 -10.39 -12.40 5.09
N ILE A 226 -10.65 -11.18 4.63
CA ILE A 226 -11.84 -10.88 3.83
C ILE A 226 -11.81 -11.74 2.56
N HIS A 227 -10.69 -11.74 1.84
CA HIS A 227 -10.56 -12.53 0.61
C HIS A 227 -10.73 -14.04 0.84
N ARG A 228 -10.17 -14.60 1.92
CA ARG A 228 -10.30 -16.01 2.27
C ARG A 228 -11.77 -16.42 2.47
N HIS A 229 -12.57 -15.57 3.13
CA HIS A 229 -13.94 -15.88 3.52
C HIS A 229 -14.99 -15.45 2.48
N GLN A 230 -14.78 -14.30 1.84
CA GLN A 230 -15.78 -13.67 0.96
C GLN A 230 -15.39 -13.72 -0.53
N LYS A 231 -14.12 -14.03 -0.86
CA LYS A 231 -13.57 -13.97 -2.21
C LYS A 231 -13.56 -12.53 -2.75
N LYS A 232 -14.28 -12.23 -3.81
CA LYS A 232 -14.43 -10.90 -4.39
C LYS A 232 -15.61 -10.17 -3.75
N LEU A 233 -15.41 -8.90 -3.40
CA LEU A 233 -16.46 -8.02 -2.88
C LEU A 233 -17.09 -7.27 -4.06
N ASP A 234 -18.34 -7.59 -4.39
CA ASP A 234 -19.04 -7.01 -5.55
C ASP A 234 -19.29 -5.50 -5.38
N PHE A 235 -19.39 -5.03 -4.14
CA PHE A 235 -19.60 -3.61 -3.83
C PHE A 235 -18.31 -2.78 -3.85
N LEU A 236 -17.10 -3.40 -3.92
CA LEU A 236 -15.84 -2.66 -3.77
C LEU A 236 -15.64 -1.64 -4.89
N LEU A 237 -15.71 -2.08 -6.14
CA LEU A 237 -15.48 -1.20 -7.28
C LEU A 237 -16.43 0.01 -7.33
N PRO A 238 -17.77 -0.17 -7.25
CA PRO A 238 -18.69 0.97 -7.25
C PRO A 238 -18.51 1.88 -6.02
N THR A 239 -18.09 1.34 -4.89
CA THR A 239 -17.78 2.15 -3.71
C THR A 239 -16.55 3.01 -3.94
N LEU A 240 -15.47 2.45 -4.49
CA LEU A 240 -14.25 3.20 -4.81
C LEU A 240 -14.51 4.28 -5.86
N GLU A 241 -15.30 3.99 -6.90
CA GLU A 241 -15.65 4.96 -7.94
C GLU A 241 -16.38 6.18 -7.33
N ARG A 242 -17.38 5.94 -6.47
CA ARG A 242 -18.08 7.02 -5.75
C ARG A 242 -17.12 7.81 -4.86
N MET A 243 -16.33 7.12 -4.02
CA MET A 243 -15.42 7.78 -3.08
C MET A 243 -14.35 8.63 -3.79
N LEU A 244 -13.77 8.14 -4.88
CA LEU A 244 -12.79 8.89 -5.68
C LEU A 244 -13.41 10.13 -6.33
N GLY A 245 -14.70 10.09 -6.68
CA GLY A 245 -15.44 11.24 -7.18
C GLY A 245 -15.77 12.27 -6.08
N GLU A 246 -16.01 11.83 -4.86
CA GLU A 246 -16.41 12.68 -3.73
C GLU A 246 -15.21 13.25 -2.96
N TYR A 247 -14.13 12.47 -2.81
CA TYR A 247 -12.99 12.81 -1.95
C TYR A 247 -11.71 13.07 -2.75
N PRO A 248 -11.38 14.34 -3.07
CA PRO A 248 -10.17 14.68 -3.84
C PRO A 248 -8.86 14.33 -3.12
N ASN A 249 -8.89 14.08 -1.84
CA ASN A 249 -7.76 13.73 -1.00
C ASN A 249 -7.57 12.22 -0.75
N LEU A 250 -8.39 11.36 -1.39
CA LEU A 250 -8.27 9.91 -1.34
C LEU A 250 -7.35 9.38 -2.44
N TYR A 251 -6.42 8.51 -2.07
CA TYR A 251 -5.55 7.72 -2.95
C TYR A 251 -5.68 6.24 -2.59
N ILE A 252 -5.46 5.35 -3.55
CA ILE A 252 -5.62 3.91 -3.38
C ILE A 252 -4.29 3.21 -3.61
N ASP A 253 -3.83 2.48 -2.61
CA ASP A 253 -2.75 1.51 -2.76
C ASP A 253 -3.33 0.18 -3.26
N LEU A 254 -2.73 -0.35 -4.32
CA LEU A 254 -3.15 -1.57 -5.01
C LEU A 254 -2.37 -2.82 -4.57
N SER A 255 -1.64 -2.73 -3.47
CA SER A 255 -0.80 -3.82 -2.98
C SER A 255 -1.59 -5.06 -2.55
N TRP A 256 -0.85 -6.13 -2.28
CA TRP A 256 -1.30 -7.37 -1.66
C TRP A 256 -2.51 -8.04 -2.36
N THR A 257 -3.65 -8.11 -1.67
CA THR A 257 -4.84 -8.87 -2.13
C THR A 257 -5.63 -8.19 -3.26
N VAL A 258 -5.23 -6.99 -3.70
CA VAL A 258 -5.93 -6.27 -4.76
C VAL A 258 -5.58 -6.83 -6.14
N LEU A 259 -4.32 -7.22 -6.36
CA LEU A 259 -3.91 -7.75 -7.66
C LEU A 259 -4.79 -8.93 -8.09
N ARG A 260 -5.04 -9.85 -7.18
CA ARG A 260 -5.95 -10.97 -7.39
C ARG A 260 -6.92 -11.08 -6.19
N PRO A 261 -8.22 -11.10 -6.41
CA PRO A 261 -8.94 -11.35 -7.67
C PRO A 261 -9.49 -10.09 -8.37
N TYR A 262 -9.01 -8.88 -8.05
CA TYR A 262 -9.66 -7.66 -8.53
C TYR A 262 -9.08 -7.14 -9.85
N LEU A 263 -7.76 -6.88 -9.91
CA LEU A 263 -7.14 -6.34 -11.12
C LEU A 263 -6.92 -7.39 -12.20
N LEU A 264 -6.60 -8.62 -11.78
CA LEU A 264 -6.40 -9.75 -12.68
C LEU A 264 -7.33 -10.91 -12.30
N ASP A 265 -7.90 -11.56 -13.29
CA ASP A 265 -8.64 -12.81 -13.10
C ASP A 265 -7.70 -14.02 -12.84
N ALA A 266 -8.29 -15.20 -12.66
CA ALA A 266 -7.54 -16.44 -12.42
C ALA A 266 -6.62 -16.85 -13.59
N GLN A 267 -6.88 -16.34 -14.80
CA GLN A 267 -6.08 -16.54 -15.99
C GLN A 267 -5.03 -15.44 -16.21
N GLY A 268 -4.95 -14.46 -15.31
CA GLY A 268 -4.04 -13.32 -15.41
C GLY A 268 -4.51 -12.23 -16.39
N ARG A 269 -5.77 -12.24 -16.80
CA ARG A 269 -6.32 -11.22 -17.70
C ARG A 269 -6.79 -10.01 -16.88
N PRO A 270 -6.48 -8.78 -17.34
CA PRO A 270 -6.94 -7.55 -16.68
C PRO A 270 -8.48 -7.44 -16.65
N ASP A 271 -9.01 -6.99 -15.52
CA ASP A 271 -10.43 -6.66 -15.36
C ASP A 271 -10.72 -5.30 -15.97
N GLU A 272 -11.59 -5.25 -17.01
CA GLU A 272 -11.86 -4.02 -17.76
C GLU A 272 -12.54 -2.94 -16.91
N ALA A 273 -13.36 -3.30 -15.94
CA ALA A 273 -14.01 -2.32 -15.07
C ALA A 273 -12.98 -1.62 -14.14
N TRP A 274 -11.98 -2.35 -13.66
CA TRP A 274 -10.86 -1.76 -12.92
C TRP A 274 -9.94 -0.92 -13.82
N LEU A 275 -9.67 -1.36 -15.05
CA LEU A 275 -8.94 -0.53 -16.01
C LEU A 275 -9.66 0.79 -16.27
N GLN A 276 -10.99 0.76 -16.42
CA GLN A 276 -11.79 1.97 -16.62
C GLN A 276 -11.75 2.89 -15.41
N LEU A 277 -11.84 2.34 -14.18
CA LEU A 277 -11.73 3.12 -12.95
C LEU A 277 -10.37 3.84 -12.87
N VAL A 278 -9.27 3.13 -13.16
CA VAL A 278 -7.92 3.72 -13.14
C VAL A 278 -7.76 4.79 -14.24
N ARG A 279 -8.32 4.58 -15.44
CA ARG A 279 -8.32 5.60 -16.51
C ARG A 279 -9.11 6.84 -16.12
N SER A 280 -10.19 6.69 -15.36
CA SER A 280 -11.03 7.83 -14.90
C SER A 280 -10.32 8.64 -13.80
N TYR A 281 -9.48 8.03 -13.00
CA TYR A 281 -8.74 8.65 -11.89
C TYR A 281 -7.23 8.37 -11.94
N PRO A 282 -6.52 8.74 -13.03
CA PRO A 282 -5.17 8.25 -13.31
C PRO A 282 -4.09 8.69 -12.31
N ALA A 283 -4.39 9.71 -11.48
CA ALA A 283 -3.48 10.24 -10.46
C ALA A 283 -3.75 9.70 -9.05
N ARG A 284 -4.65 8.71 -8.89
CA ARG A 284 -5.15 8.30 -7.58
C ARG A 284 -4.77 6.90 -7.15
N PHE A 285 -4.12 6.13 -8.02
CA PHE A 285 -3.72 4.75 -7.76
C PHE A 285 -2.21 4.62 -7.75
N MET A 286 -1.69 3.79 -6.85
CA MET A 286 -0.26 3.48 -6.75
C MET A 286 -0.06 2.00 -6.46
N LEU A 287 1.09 1.46 -6.84
CA LEU A 287 1.47 0.09 -6.56
C LEU A 287 2.25 0.01 -5.25
N GLY A 288 2.07 -1.08 -4.53
CA GLY A 288 2.85 -1.47 -3.38
C GLY A 288 3.06 -2.97 -3.35
N SER A 289 4.10 -3.41 -2.68
CA SER A 289 4.37 -4.84 -2.49
C SER A 289 3.71 -5.41 -1.23
N ASP A 290 3.62 -4.62 -0.19
CA ASP A 290 3.30 -5.04 1.18
C ASP A 290 4.24 -6.17 1.68
N VAL A 291 5.49 -6.11 1.26
CA VAL A 291 6.54 -7.01 1.71
C VAL A 291 6.92 -6.67 3.15
N VAL A 292 7.12 -7.68 3.98
CA VAL A 292 7.30 -7.56 5.43
C VAL A 292 8.63 -8.17 5.86
N GLY A 293 9.65 -7.32 6.02
CA GLY A 293 10.97 -7.66 6.58
C GLY A 293 11.86 -8.61 5.76
N ARG A 294 11.34 -9.20 4.69
CA ARG A 294 12.04 -10.13 3.80
C ARG A 294 11.84 -9.72 2.35
N PHE A 295 12.92 -9.59 1.59
CA PHE A 295 12.92 -8.86 0.32
C PHE A 295 13.20 -9.73 -0.91
N ASP A 296 13.43 -11.02 -0.75
CA ASP A 296 13.80 -11.97 -1.81
C ASP A 296 12.78 -12.09 -2.96
N GLY A 297 11.51 -11.77 -2.72
CA GLY A 297 10.44 -11.78 -3.74
C GLY A 297 10.03 -10.40 -4.26
N LEU A 298 10.63 -9.31 -3.76
CA LEU A 298 10.14 -7.93 -3.94
C LEU A 298 9.91 -7.54 -5.41
N GLY A 299 10.90 -7.76 -6.28
CA GLY A 299 10.78 -7.42 -7.70
C GLY A 299 9.67 -8.20 -8.42
N GLY A 300 9.47 -9.45 -8.03
CA GLY A 300 8.40 -10.31 -8.58
C GLY A 300 7.01 -9.79 -8.23
N TYR A 301 6.79 -9.32 -7.00
CA TYR A 301 5.50 -8.77 -6.59
C TYR A 301 5.07 -7.57 -7.44
N LEU A 302 5.99 -6.64 -7.74
CA LEU A 302 5.65 -5.49 -8.59
C LEU A 302 5.57 -5.86 -10.08
N ALA A 303 6.41 -6.79 -10.54
CA ALA A 303 6.33 -7.28 -11.92
C ALA A 303 5.02 -8.01 -12.23
N ASP A 304 4.39 -8.64 -11.24
CA ASP A 304 3.09 -9.32 -11.40
C ASP A 304 1.95 -8.36 -11.81
N PHE A 305 2.11 -7.04 -11.61
CA PHE A 305 1.17 -6.03 -12.10
C PHE A 305 1.30 -5.73 -13.59
N GLN A 306 2.36 -6.19 -14.25
CA GLN A 306 2.66 -5.87 -15.65
C GLN A 306 1.48 -6.12 -16.62
N PRO A 307 0.74 -7.25 -16.56
CA PRO A 307 -0.41 -7.45 -17.44
C PRO A 307 -1.49 -6.37 -17.30
N PHE A 308 -1.70 -5.86 -16.08
CA PHE A 308 -2.65 -4.79 -15.83
C PHE A 308 -2.12 -3.44 -16.36
N LEU A 309 -0.84 -3.14 -16.11
CA LEU A 309 -0.20 -1.91 -16.58
C LEU A 309 -0.15 -1.83 -18.10
N ASP A 310 0.17 -2.95 -18.78
CA ASP A 310 0.24 -3.02 -20.24
C ASP A 310 -1.11 -2.76 -20.93
N ALA A 311 -2.23 -3.01 -20.23
CA ALA A 311 -3.58 -2.73 -20.70
C ALA A 311 -4.02 -1.26 -20.48
N LEU A 312 -3.23 -0.46 -19.78
CA LEU A 312 -3.47 0.97 -19.58
C LEU A 312 -2.77 1.82 -20.67
N PRO A 313 -3.24 3.06 -20.93
CA PRO A 313 -2.43 4.04 -21.66
C PRO A 313 -1.06 4.22 -21.01
N GLU A 314 -0.02 4.42 -21.81
CA GLU A 314 1.37 4.42 -21.32
C GLU A 314 1.63 5.46 -20.22
N ASP A 315 1.11 6.65 -20.38
CA ASP A 315 1.24 7.71 -19.38
C ASP A 315 0.52 7.38 -18.06
N VAL A 316 -0.65 6.74 -18.14
CA VAL A 316 -1.39 6.25 -16.97
C VAL A 316 -0.64 5.11 -16.29
N ALA A 317 -0.15 4.13 -17.05
CA ALA A 317 0.63 3.02 -16.53
C ALA A 317 1.88 3.50 -15.78
N ARG A 318 2.63 4.45 -16.36
CA ARG A 318 3.80 5.04 -15.70
C ARG A 318 3.44 5.77 -14.40
N ARG A 319 2.34 6.54 -14.40
CA ARG A 319 1.85 7.21 -13.18
C ARG A 319 1.55 6.20 -12.08
N VAL A 320 0.79 5.15 -12.40
CA VAL A 320 0.42 4.10 -11.43
C VAL A 320 1.64 3.32 -10.94
N ALA A 321 2.55 2.98 -11.85
CA ALA A 321 3.75 2.23 -11.52
C ALA A 321 4.73 3.01 -10.63
N ARG A 322 4.81 4.34 -10.79
CA ARG A 322 5.88 5.12 -10.16
C ARG A 322 5.45 6.51 -9.68
N ASP A 323 4.93 7.36 -10.57
CA ASP A 323 4.90 8.80 -10.35
C ASP A 323 3.86 9.23 -9.31
N ASN A 324 2.73 8.51 -9.19
CA ASN A 324 1.66 8.86 -8.25
C ASN A 324 2.09 8.76 -6.79
N PHE A 325 2.91 7.76 -6.44
CA PHE A 325 3.48 7.69 -5.10
C PHE A 325 4.34 8.92 -4.80
N LEU A 326 5.20 9.32 -5.72
CA LEU A 326 6.06 10.49 -5.53
C LEU A 326 5.26 11.79 -5.41
N ALA A 327 4.13 11.87 -6.13
CA ALA A 327 3.25 13.04 -6.11
C ALA A 327 2.46 13.21 -4.80
N VAL A 328 2.33 12.18 -3.97
CA VAL A 328 1.68 12.30 -2.65
C VAL A 328 2.65 12.62 -1.51
N LEU A 329 3.94 12.59 -1.74
CA LEU A 329 4.96 12.95 -0.73
C LEU A 329 4.88 14.44 -0.35
N PRO A 330 5.52 14.90 0.74
CA PRO A 330 5.59 16.30 1.11
C PRO A 330 6.08 17.17 -0.05
N ARG A 331 5.47 18.34 -0.24
CA ARG A 331 5.83 19.27 -1.34
C ARG A 331 7.31 19.62 -1.40
N LYS A 332 7.95 19.80 -0.23
CA LYS A 332 9.40 19.98 -0.16
C LYS A 332 10.14 18.79 -0.79
N ARG A 333 9.71 17.57 -0.49
CA ARG A 333 10.32 16.35 -1.03
C ARG A 333 10.09 16.21 -2.53
N GLN A 334 8.90 16.53 -3.00
CA GLN A 334 8.60 16.53 -4.45
C GLN A 334 9.54 17.48 -5.22
N ALA A 335 9.80 18.68 -4.68
CA ALA A 335 10.74 19.63 -5.27
C ALA A 335 12.16 19.06 -5.35
N GLU A 336 12.67 18.45 -4.27
CA GLU A 336 13.98 17.80 -4.23
C GLU A 336 14.16 16.63 -5.23
N LEU A 337 13.05 15.96 -5.60
CA LEU A 337 13.06 14.85 -6.57
C LEU A 337 12.96 15.33 -8.02
N SER A 338 12.61 16.58 -8.24
CA SER A 338 12.43 17.19 -9.58
C SER A 338 13.71 17.88 -10.07
N ASP A 339 14.63 18.19 -9.16
CA ASP A 339 15.96 18.78 -9.43
C ASP A 339 17.00 17.68 -9.75
#